data_d405676e8d9c4af7092b0dd04f3abccf
#
_entry.id   d405676e8d9c4af7092b0dd04f3abccf
#
_cell.length_a   1.000
_cell.length_b   1.000
_cell.length_c   1.000
_cell.angle_alpha   90.00
_cell.angle_beta   90.00
_cell.angle_gamma   90.00
#
_symmetry.space_group_name_H-M   'P 1'
#
loop_
_entity.id
_entity.type
_entity.pdbx_description
1 polymer ?
#
loop_
_entity_poly.entity_id
_entity_poly.type
_entity_poly.pdbx_seq_one_letter_code
_entity_poly.pdbx_strand_id
1 'polypeptide(L)'
;MATSKKAPTAVETRWWRGTWGRRFGVAFVLTCLWSVPLLTVNAWIGAHAYSLGNAHATSTPFTGAKSWLSGARTTTPTFSFTVPDARQSYVDPMFKAYYSASGGAQALGSAITPAVPTRDGWLQFFTYGALLLPKAGATINLAPSSGGLYAAGLRDDKTNVIRLPLGEALLASGSASPVGGDTSTLTYADLRVASRPNTLVTNPVTVSAANQQGAQSNVFIYEGQSSAGAVGHLVPMDIWSYITSADTSPDGWQTDFGNPMSEAIPATSSRQGTVHHLLVQVFWRGIVVEDRGLTDSDGDPLITRLNTGADYLRTFGPPAISVTSQTPLWALGDSPVLTTPDTGSPLVHIGQNFPLTAKGDVSWTKSGLWYHVQWKTRGSHGEGWTPALATTFTAPPAGSPAWAGFDALSPDLASYLNSQGGNTSAVVYDVTRGQYYTYNASGQFIMASSAKVPIMLTFLTMTEAQGREPNDNEMYLLTTMIENSDNDSAQALFDEIGGAPAMSNFLSSVGVNGIAPDPDGWGYSTTTPLAMVQLLTMLHKGKVLNAQDRALAFNLMENIEPDQQTGVGDTAPNGATVAMKDGWVPGPDNLWAMNSSGIVTVGSETYIIAVYTQHENELQDGWNITDHVCGAVGQLLA
;
A
#
# COMPACT_ATOMS: atom_id res chain seq x y z
N MET A 1 4.66 48.85 -4.45
CA MET A 1 3.53 49.43 -5.20
C MET A 1 2.90 48.30 -5.97
N ALA A 2 1.77 47.83 -5.54
CA ALA A 2 1.09 46.71 -6.21
C ALA A 2 0.43 47.27 -7.49
N THR A 3 0.94 46.90 -8.63
CA THR A 3 0.30 47.17 -9.92
C THR A 3 -0.79 46.14 -10.12
N SER A 4 -2.04 46.57 -9.98
CA SER A 4 -3.23 45.76 -10.34
C SER A 4 -3.12 45.38 -11.82
N LYS A 5 -2.91 44.09 -12.12
CA LYS A 5 -3.01 43.57 -13.49
C LYS A 5 -4.48 43.68 -13.94
N LYS A 6 -4.73 44.39 -15.03
CA LYS A 6 -6.06 44.44 -15.65
C LYS A 6 -6.35 43.10 -16.34
N ALA A 7 -7.56 42.60 -16.16
CA ALA A 7 -8.07 41.45 -16.90
C ALA A 7 -7.99 41.67 -18.42
N PRO A 8 -7.77 40.63 -19.23
CA PRO A 8 -7.73 40.72 -20.68
C PRO A 8 -9.02 41.32 -21.21
N THR A 9 -8.90 42.21 -22.19
CA THR A 9 -10.05 42.89 -22.80
C THR A 9 -10.90 41.91 -23.60
N ALA A 10 -12.21 42.19 -23.69
CA ALA A 10 -13.29 41.38 -24.23
C ALA A 10 -13.15 40.82 -25.68
N VAL A 11 -12.00 40.94 -26.30
CA VAL A 11 -11.77 40.49 -27.70
C VAL A 11 -11.50 38.98 -27.76
N GLU A 12 -10.85 38.39 -26.75
CA GLU A 12 -10.57 36.93 -26.72
C GLU A 12 -11.81 36.07 -26.42
N THR A 13 -12.82 36.62 -25.73
CA THR A 13 -14.05 35.89 -25.42
C THR A 13 -14.98 35.69 -26.60
N ARG A 14 -14.75 36.37 -27.71
CA ARG A 14 -15.65 36.32 -28.90
C ARG A 14 -15.49 35.03 -29.72
N TRP A 15 -14.34 34.39 -29.66
CA TRP A 15 -14.05 33.22 -30.49
C TRP A 15 -14.71 31.94 -29.95
N TRP A 16 -14.84 31.82 -28.65
CA TRP A 16 -15.39 30.63 -27.99
C TRP A 16 -16.92 30.54 -28.00
N ARG A 17 -17.64 31.64 -28.30
CA ARG A 17 -19.12 31.68 -28.29
C ARG A 17 -19.79 31.29 -29.61
N GLY A 18 -19.02 31.09 -30.69
CA GLY A 18 -19.61 30.98 -32.05
C GLY A 18 -20.06 29.58 -32.46
N THR A 19 -19.52 28.50 -31.93
CA THR A 19 -19.70 27.17 -32.52
C THR A 19 -20.35 26.12 -31.61
N TRP A 20 -20.52 26.34 -30.32
CA TRP A 20 -20.94 25.30 -29.40
C TRP A 20 -22.40 25.34 -28.91
N GLY A 21 -23.16 26.35 -29.30
CA GLY A 21 -24.54 26.55 -28.79
C GLY A 21 -25.61 25.61 -29.35
N ARG A 22 -25.33 24.63 -30.21
CA ARG A 22 -26.37 23.85 -30.90
C ARG A 22 -26.25 22.32 -30.94
N ARG A 23 -25.38 21.66 -30.14
CA ARG A 23 -25.24 20.20 -30.24
C ARG A 23 -25.28 19.41 -28.94
N PHE A 24 -25.71 19.96 -27.82
CA PHE A 24 -25.95 19.18 -26.59
C PHE A 24 -27.45 19.07 -26.29
N GLY A 25 -28.15 18.40 -27.16
CA GLY A 25 -29.49 17.92 -26.91
C GLY A 25 -29.68 16.61 -27.63
N VAL A 26 -29.68 15.52 -26.93
CA VAL A 26 -29.88 14.12 -27.38
C VAL A 26 -28.59 13.30 -27.39
N ALA A 27 -28.12 12.85 -26.20
CA ALA A 27 -27.41 11.57 -26.00
C ALA A 27 -27.16 11.29 -24.52
N PHE A 28 -28.19 11.37 -23.68
CA PHE A 28 -28.08 10.89 -22.29
C PHE A 28 -29.29 10.03 -21.92
N VAL A 29 -29.60 9.03 -22.74
CA VAL A 29 -30.40 7.86 -22.36
C VAL A 29 -29.97 6.70 -23.26
N LEU A 30 -29.28 5.71 -22.72
CA LEU A 30 -29.05 4.35 -23.21
C LEU A 30 -27.57 3.95 -23.20
N THR A 31 -26.99 3.81 -22.01
CA THR A 31 -25.93 2.81 -21.75
C THR A 31 -25.71 2.62 -20.24
N CYS A 32 -26.77 2.29 -19.53
CA CYS A 32 -26.69 1.69 -18.20
C CYS A 32 -27.49 0.40 -18.21
N LEU A 33 -26.93 -0.65 -18.83
CA LEU A 33 -27.34 -2.05 -18.67
C LEU A 33 -26.40 -2.87 -19.55
N TRP A 34 -25.42 -3.48 -18.93
CA TRP A 34 -24.58 -4.61 -19.35
C TRP A 34 -23.11 -4.43 -18.97
N SER A 35 -22.84 -4.48 -17.65
CA SER A 35 -21.52 -4.90 -17.16
C SER A 35 -21.53 -5.09 -15.63
N VAL A 36 -22.22 -6.09 -15.15
CA VAL A 36 -21.94 -6.90 -13.94
C VAL A 36 -22.67 -8.21 -14.24
N PRO A 37 -22.10 -9.41 -14.16
CA PRO A 37 -21.31 -9.93 -13.07
C PRO A 37 -20.15 -10.84 -13.52
N LEU A 38 -18.95 -10.61 -13.08
CA LEU A 38 -17.88 -11.62 -13.08
C LEU A 38 -16.80 -11.35 -12.02
N LEU A 39 -17.15 -10.66 -10.93
CA LEU A 39 -16.22 -10.36 -9.82
C LEU A 39 -16.77 -10.77 -8.44
N THR A 40 -17.82 -11.56 -8.37
CA THR A 40 -18.44 -11.93 -7.09
C THR A 40 -18.22 -13.38 -6.65
N VAL A 41 -17.46 -14.20 -7.37
CA VAL A 41 -17.22 -15.60 -6.96
C VAL A 41 -15.91 -15.78 -6.19
N ASN A 42 -14.89 -14.95 -6.39
CA ASN A 42 -13.62 -15.07 -5.65
C ASN A 42 -13.56 -14.28 -4.32
N ALA A 43 -14.54 -13.43 -4.04
CA ALA A 43 -14.59 -12.69 -2.76
C ALA A 43 -15.32 -13.47 -1.65
N TRP A 44 -16.01 -14.57 -1.97
CA TRP A 44 -16.82 -15.30 -1.00
C TRP A 44 -16.06 -16.41 -0.25
N ILE A 45 -14.95 -16.88 -0.80
CA ILE A 45 -14.11 -17.92 -0.17
C ILE A 45 -13.14 -17.34 0.86
N GLY A 46 -12.81 -16.04 0.77
CA GLY A 46 -11.93 -15.35 1.73
C GLY A 46 -12.60 -14.72 2.95
N ALA A 47 -13.92 -14.60 2.96
CA ALA A 47 -14.66 -13.80 3.96
C ALA A 47 -15.18 -14.61 5.16
N HIS A 48 -14.85 -15.88 5.28
CA HIS A 48 -15.16 -16.69 6.47
C HIS A 48 -13.97 -16.83 7.41
N ALA A 49 -13.06 -15.83 7.43
CA ALA A 49 -12.19 -15.63 8.58
C ALA A 49 -13.09 -15.35 9.79
N TYR A 50 -13.08 -16.26 10.72
CA TYR A 50 -13.84 -16.22 11.97
C TYR A 50 -13.88 -14.81 12.56
N SER A 51 -15.07 -14.23 12.71
CA SER A 51 -15.31 -13.06 13.51
C SER A 51 -14.89 -13.39 14.94
N LEU A 52 -13.74 -12.89 15.37
CA LEU A 52 -13.29 -13.01 16.75
C LEU A 52 -14.11 -12.04 17.57
N GLY A 53 -15.08 -12.57 18.31
CA GLY A 53 -15.78 -11.81 19.34
C GLY A 53 -14.79 -11.22 20.36
N ASN A 54 -15.19 -10.15 21.03
CA ASN A 54 -14.40 -9.48 22.07
C ASN A 54 -14.20 -10.40 23.30
N ALA A 55 -13.25 -11.33 23.25
CA ALA A 55 -12.90 -12.13 24.40
C ALA A 55 -11.91 -11.39 25.29
N HIS A 56 -12.31 -11.10 26.52
CA HIS A 56 -11.39 -10.67 27.58
C HIS A 56 -10.57 -11.87 28.04
N ALA A 57 -9.38 -12.04 27.50
CA ALA A 57 -8.47 -13.07 27.96
C ALA A 57 -7.78 -12.62 29.27
N THR A 58 -8.18 -13.18 30.39
CA THR A 58 -7.39 -13.14 31.63
C THR A 58 -6.42 -14.33 31.59
N SER A 59 -5.22 -14.13 31.09
CA SER A 59 -4.19 -15.16 31.12
C SER A 59 -3.40 -15.08 32.40
N THR A 60 -3.38 -16.16 33.19
CA THR A 60 -2.37 -16.33 34.24
C THR A 60 -1.04 -16.69 33.58
N PRO A 61 0.08 -16.05 33.97
CA PRO A 61 1.37 -16.32 33.35
C PRO A 61 1.80 -17.77 33.65
N PHE A 62 2.10 -18.52 32.59
CA PHE A 62 2.64 -19.86 32.69
C PHE A 62 4.15 -19.77 32.92
N THR A 63 4.61 -20.15 34.13
CA THR A 63 6.03 -20.17 34.54
C THR A 63 6.71 -21.45 34.11
N GLY A 64 6.76 -21.81 32.86
CA GLY A 64 7.36 -23.06 32.42
C GLY A 64 7.54 -23.28 30.93
N ALA A 65 6.83 -22.60 30.11
CA ALA A 65 7.07 -22.63 28.67
C ALA A 65 8.31 -21.79 28.34
N LYS A 66 9.33 -22.39 27.76
CA LYS A 66 10.40 -21.62 27.11
C LYS A 66 9.80 -20.87 25.97
N SER A 67 9.36 -19.65 26.22
CA SER A 67 8.98 -18.71 25.18
C SER A 67 10.23 -18.41 24.37
N TRP A 68 10.29 -18.82 23.09
CA TRP A 68 11.37 -18.39 22.20
C TRP A 68 11.25 -16.89 21.88
N LEU A 69 10.15 -16.29 22.27
CA LEU A 69 9.99 -14.85 22.33
C LEU A 69 10.40 -14.40 23.73
N SER A 70 11.70 -14.36 23.98
CA SER A 70 12.24 -13.82 25.21
C SER A 70 11.75 -12.38 25.40
N GLY A 71 10.94 -12.15 26.40
CA GLY A 71 10.37 -10.84 26.69
C GLY A 71 8.84 -10.76 26.66
N ALA A 72 8.13 -11.91 26.63
CA ALA A 72 6.69 -11.90 26.92
C ALA A 72 6.48 -11.26 28.32
N ARG A 73 5.68 -10.21 28.39
CA ARG A 73 5.42 -9.50 29.65
C ARG A 73 4.78 -10.44 30.65
N THR A 74 5.33 -10.47 31.87
CA THR A 74 4.78 -11.23 33.01
C THR A 74 3.61 -10.53 33.69
N THR A 75 3.24 -9.33 33.29
CA THR A 75 2.06 -8.61 33.79
C THR A 75 0.90 -8.79 32.83
N THR A 76 -0.21 -9.32 33.33
CA THR A 76 -1.47 -9.50 32.60
C THR A 76 -2.01 -8.12 32.19
N PRO A 77 -1.89 -7.66 30.95
CA PRO A 77 -2.69 -6.54 30.50
C PRO A 77 -4.10 -7.07 30.22
N THR A 78 -5.12 -6.39 30.68
CA THR A 78 -6.48 -6.50 30.15
C THR A 78 -6.44 -5.97 28.72
N PHE A 79 -6.09 -6.84 27.78
CA PHE A 79 -5.77 -6.46 26.43
C PHE A 79 -6.67 -7.23 25.46
N SER A 80 -7.54 -6.54 24.77
CA SER A 80 -8.31 -7.12 23.67
C SER A 80 -7.57 -6.82 22.38
N PHE A 81 -6.94 -7.83 21.79
CA PHE A 81 -6.31 -7.72 20.49
C PHE A 81 -7.37 -7.94 19.40
N THR A 82 -7.64 -6.92 18.61
CA THR A 82 -8.46 -7.05 17.40
C THR A 82 -7.53 -7.38 16.25
N VAL A 83 -7.76 -8.50 15.55
CA VAL A 83 -7.02 -8.83 14.33
C VAL A 83 -7.34 -7.74 13.30
N PRO A 84 -6.34 -7.08 12.71
CA PRO A 84 -6.57 -6.06 11.69
C PRO A 84 -7.42 -6.57 10.54
N ASP A 85 -8.27 -5.71 9.97
CA ASP A 85 -9.02 -6.01 8.74
C ASP A 85 -8.04 -6.47 7.63
N ALA A 86 -8.46 -7.41 6.81
CA ALA A 86 -7.69 -7.95 5.68
C ALA A 86 -7.16 -6.87 4.71
N ARG A 87 -7.77 -5.68 4.70
CA ARG A 87 -7.30 -4.50 3.95
C ARG A 87 -6.03 -3.87 4.52
N GLN A 88 -5.65 -4.20 5.76
CA GLN A 88 -4.45 -3.70 6.43
C GLN A 88 -3.31 -4.73 6.47
N SER A 89 -3.52 -5.91 5.88
CA SER A 89 -2.51 -6.97 5.87
C SER A 89 -1.41 -6.66 4.87
N TYR A 90 -0.23 -6.33 5.36
CA TYR A 90 0.95 -6.05 4.58
C TYR A 90 2.11 -6.95 4.98
N VAL A 91 2.68 -7.65 4.01
CA VAL A 91 3.89 -8.45 4.22
C VAL A 91 5.10 -7.53 4.08
N ASP A 92 5.86 -7.35 5.16
CA ASP A 92 7.05 -6.50 5.12
C ASP A 92 8.06 -7.00 4.07
N PRO A 93 8.73 -6.11 3.33
CA PRO A 93 9.71 -6.47 2.30
C PRO A 93 10.77 -7.47 2.77
N MET A 94 11.19 -7.42 4.03
CA MET A 94 12.18 -8.36 4.57
C MET A 94 11.69 -9.83 4.60
N PHE A 95 10.37 -10.05 4.63
CA PHE A 95 9.75 -11.38 4.62
C PHE A 95 9.18 -11.77 3.25
N LYS A 96 9.03 -10.80 2.33
CA LYS A 96 8.29 -10.99 1.08
C LYS A 96 8.85 -12.11 0.20
N ALA A 97 10.17 -12.24 0.11
CA ALA A 97 10.82 -13.29 -0.69
C ALA A 97 10.49 -14.68 -0.14
N TYR A 98 10.64 -14.89 1.16
CA TYR A 98 10.26 -16.14 1.82
C TYR A 98 8.77 -16.40 1.69
N TYR A 99 7.93 -15.42 2.03
CA TYR A 99 6.47 -15.53 1.97
C TYR A 99 5.99 -15.98 0.59
N SER A 100 6.48 -15.36 -0.47
CA SER A 100 6.10 -15.71 -1.84
C SER A 100 6.61 -17.09 -2.28
N ALA A 101 7.82 -17.46 -1.88
CA ALA A 101 8.41 -18.75 -2.20
C ALA A 101 7.71 -19.91 -1.47
N SER A 102 7.18 -19.66 -0.26
CA SER A 102 6.53 -20.66 0.60
C SER A 102 5.01 -20.70 0.44
N GLY A 103 4.48 -20.39 -0.74
CA GLY A 103 3.05 -20.49 -1.04
C GLY A 103 2.21 -19.31 -0.53
N GLY A 104 2.80 -18.26 -0.02
CA GLY A 104 2.14 -16.99 0.30
C GLY A 104 0.92 -17.14 1.20
N ALA A 105 -0.20 -16.58 0.75
CA ALA A 105 -1.46 -16.58 1.51
C ALA A 105 -2.04 -17.98 1.74
N GLN A 106 -1.76 -18.95 0.87
CA GLN A 106 -2.25 -20.32 1.04
C GLN A 106 -1.56 -21.01 2.23
N ALA A 107 -0.24 -20.87 2.35
CA ALA A 107 0.54 -21.54 3.38
C ALA A 107 0.63 -20.76 4.70
N LEU A 108 0.68 -19.43 4.65
CA LEU A 108 0.88 -18.56 5.82
C LEU A 108 -0.35 -17.72 6.17
N GLY A 109 -1.27 -17.51 5.23
CA GLY A 109 -2.39 -16.57 5.39
C GLY A 109 -1.93 -15.12 5.21
N SER A 110 -2.83 -14.18 5.51
CA SER A 110 -2.53 -12.76 5.49
C SER A 110 -1.71 -12.34 6.72
N ALA A 111 -0.88 -11.31 6.59
CA ALA A 111 -0.21 -10.70 7.73
C ALA A 111 -1.25 -10.08 8.69
N ILE A 112 -1.13 -10.37 9.98
CA ILE A 112 -2.03 -9.84 11.03
C ILE A 112 -1.31 -8.87 11.97
N THR A 113 0.00 -8.73 11.84
CA THR A 113 0.80 -7.69 12.51
C THR A 113 1.74 -7.05 11.50
N PRO A 114 2.26 -5.84 11.79
CA PRO A 114 3.46 -5.35 11.13
C PRO A 114 4.66 -6.24 11.47
N ALA A 115 5.75 -6.10 10.73
CA ALA A 115 7.04 -6.61 11.16
C ALA A 115 7.52 -5.80 12.38
N VAL A 116 7.81 -6.47 13.48
CA VAL A 116 8.23 -5.82 14.72
C VAL A 116 9.64 -6.24 15.11
N PRO A 117 10.51 -5.31 15.52
CA PRO A 117 11.82 -5.64 16.04
C PRO A 117 11.68 -6.19 17.46
N THR A 118 12.23 -7.37 17.68
CA THR A 118 12.33 -8.01 19.00
C THR A 118 13.80 -8.13 19.42
N ARG A 119 14.04 -8.61 20.64
CA ARG A 119 15.41 -8.91 21.10
C ARG A 119 16.14 -9.85 20.15
N ASP A 120 15.45 -10.87 19.63
CA ASP A 120 16.04 -11.98 18.89
C ASP A 120 16.07 -11.75 17.37
N GLY A 121 15.31 -10.79 16.85
CA GLY A 121 15.22 -10.48 15.43
C GLY A 121 13.95 -9.74 15.07
N TRP A 122 13.62 -9.74 13.78
CA TRP A 122 12.39 -9.20 13.24
C TRP A 122 11.33 -10.27 13.21
N LEU A 123 10.11 -9.96 13.66
CA LEU A 123 9.01 -10.89 13.79
C LEU A 123 7.76 -10.34 13.14
N GLN A 124 7.08 -11.16 12.34
CA GLN A 124 5.77 -10.83 11.77
C GLN A 124 4.82 -12.01 11.93
N PHE A 125 3.62 -11.76 12.43
CA PHE A 125 2.57 -12.78 12.53
C PHE A 125 1.65 -12.75 11.32
N PHE A 126 1.23 -13.94 10.95
CA PHE A 126 0.30 -14.23 9.87
C PHE A 126 -0.87 -15.06 10.40
N THR A 127 -1.93 -15.16 9.64
CA THR A 127 -3.12 -15.94 10.02
C THR A 127 -2.74 -17.36 10.46
N TYR A 128 -1.86 -18.02 9.71
CA TYR A 128 -1.52 -19.44 9.95
C TYR A 128 -0.12 -19.67 10.51
N GLY A 129 0.58 -18.62 10.92
CA GLY A 129 1.93 -18.78 11.42
C GLY A 129 2.60 -17.46 11.81
N ALA A 130 3.92 -17.53 12.02
CA ALA A 130 4.76 -16.37 12.23
C ALA A 130 6.14 -16.59 11.61
N LEU A 131 6.74 -15.51 11.10
CA LEU A 131 8.07 -15.49 10.50
C LEU A 131 9.01 -14.65 11.36
N LEU A 132 10.19 -15.21 11.63
CA LEU A 132 11.28 -14.56 12.34
C LEU A 132 12.49 -14.43 11.41
N LEU A 133 13.02 -13.23 11.27
CA LEU A 133 14.33 -12.96 10.68
C LEU A 133 15.31 -12.68 11.84
N PRO A 134 16.17 -13.65 12.21
CA PRO A 134 17.06 -13.51 13.36
C PRO A 134 18.08 -12.39 13.17
N LYS A 135 18.46 -11.71 14.25
CA LYS A 135 19.64 -10.85 14.26
C LYS A 135 20.92 -11.68 14.02
N ALA A 136 21.93 -11.05 13.45
CA ALA A 136 23.24 -11.67 13.30
C ALA A 136 23.77 -12.12 14.68
N GLY A 137 24.15 -13.40 14.78
CA GLY A 137 24.65 -13.99 16.02
C GLY A 137 23.56 -14.42 17.02
N ALA A 138 22.28 -14.24 16.75
CA ALA A 138 21.21 -14.75 17.60
C ALA A 138 21.14 -16.28 17.47
N THR A 139 21.14 -16.97 18.61
CA THR A 139 20.94 -18.43 18.68
C THR A 139 19.47 -18.69 18.97
N ILE A 140 18.74 -19.12 17.95
CA ILE A 140 17.33 -19.50 18.07
C ILE A 140 17.25 -21.01 18.23
N ASN A 141 16.84 -21.46 19.40
CA ASN A 141 16.63 -22.88 19.65
C ASN A 141 15.19 -23.26 19.31
N LEU A 142 15.03 -23.94 18.18
CA LEU A 142 13.74 -24.38 17.64
C LEU A 142 13.55 -25.90 17.73
N ALA A 143 14.43 -26.60 18.51
CA ALA A 143 14.24 -28.02 18.68
C ALA A 143 12.88 -28.29 19.36
N PRO A 144 12.06 -29.20 18.81
CA PRO A 144 10.83 -29.61 19.46
C PRO A 144 11.12 -30.17 20.86
N SER A 145 10.24 -29.86 21.81
CA SER A 145 10.36 -30.41 23.18
C SER A 145 10.27 -31.94 23.22
N SER A 146 9.72 -32.54 22.14
CA SER A 146 9.56 -34.00 21.97
C SER A 146 10.77 -34.72 21.36
N GLY A 147 11.85 -34.02 20.99
CA GLY A 147 13.07 -34.66 20.46
C GLY A 147 12.96 -35.24 19.06
N GLY A 148 11.96 -34.85 18.29
CA GLY A 148 11.69 -35.37 16.93
C GLY A 148 12.79 -35.02 15.90
N LEU A 149 12.96 -35.91 14.93
CA LEU A 149 13.99 -35.93 13.87
C LEU A 149 14.03 -34.72 12.91
N TYR A 150 13.19 -33.71 13.08
CA TYR A 150 12.92 -32.67 12.07
C TYR A 150 13.36 -31.25 12.42
N ALA A 151 14.35 -31.10 13.26
CA ALA A 151 14.97 -29.78 13.49
C ALA A 151 15.78 -29.27 12.28
N ALA A 152 16.03 -30.11 11.27
CA ALA A 152 16.69 -29.77 10.03
C ALA A 152 15.64 -29.29 9.01
N GLY A 153 15.67 -28.04 8.60
CA GLY A 153 14.78 -27.48 7.56
C GLY A 153 13.94 -26.29 8.00
N LEU A 154 14.19 -25.74 9.17
CA LEU A 154 13.43 -24.60 9.72
C LEU A 154 13.90 -23.24 9.20
N ARG A 155 15.13 -23.18 8.73
CA ARG A 155 15.75 -21.98 8.25
C ARG A 155 15.87 -22.07 6.73
N ASP A 156 15.31 -21.10 6.04
CA ASP A 156 15.61 -20.95 4.62
C ASP A 156 17.05 -20.44 4.47
N ASP A 157 17.91 -21.25 3.89
CA ASP A 157 19.32 -20.92 3.67
C ASP A 157 19.52 -19.71 2.76
N LYS A 158 18.51 -19.38 1.95
CA LYS A 158 18.54 -18.22 1.03
C LYS A 158 18.13 -16.91 1.70
N THR A 159 17.11 -16.95 2.53
CA THR A 159 16.52 -15.73 3.14
C THR A 159 16.86 -15.57 4.61
N ASN A 160 17.38 -16.61 5.25
CA ASN A 160 17.66 -16.66 6.67
C ASN A 160 16.40 -16.54 7.56
N VAL A 161 15.21 -16.60 6.97
CA VAL A 161 13.92 -16.51 7.66
C VAL A 161 13.57 -17.84 8.29
N ILE A 162 12.98 -17.78 9.48
CA ILE A 162 12.53 -18.94 10.25
C ILE A 162 11.02 -18.89 10.40
N ARG A 163 10.33 -19.97 10.05
CA ARG A 163 8.91 -20.15 10.36
C ARG A 163 8.76 -20.73 11.76
N LEU A 164 8.07 -20.01 12.64
CA LEU A 164 7.96 -20.38 14.06
C LEU A 164 6.94 -21.51 14.28
N PRO A 165 7.21 -22.42 15.24
CA PRO A 165 6.34 -23.55 15.60
C PRO A 165 5.22 -23.09 16.56
N LEU A 166 4.24 -22.34 16.05
CA LEU A 166 3.16 -21.79 16.87
C LEU A 166 2.23 -22.85 17.45
N GLY A 167 2.02 -23.97 16.75
CA GLY A 167 1.21 -25.08 17.25
C GLY A 167 1.80 -25.68 18.52
N GLU A 168 3.12 -25.96 18.53
CA GLU A 168 3.82 -26.45 19.73
C GLU A 168 3.72 -25.45 20.88
N ALA A 169 3.93 -24.16 20.61
CA ALA A 169 3.89 -23.14 21.66
C ALA A 169 2.50 -23.04 22.31
N LEU A 170 1.46 -23.04 21.50
CA LEU A 170 0.08 -23.00 21.98
C LEU A 170 -0.26 -24.24 22.80
N LEU A 171 0.11 -25.43 22.30
CA LEU A 171 -0.08 -26.68 23.01
C LEU A 171 0.68 -26.70 24.36
N ALA A 172 1.94 -26.29 24.36
CA ALA A 172 2.77 -26.22 25.56
C ALA A 172 2.26 -25.21 26.59
N SER A 173 1.51 -24.18 26.16
CA SER A 173 0.93 -23.19 27.06
C SER A 173 -0.03 -23.81 28.08
N GLY A 174 -0.78 -24.86 27.66
CA GLY A 174 -1.84 -25.44 28.46
C GLY A 174 -2.88 -24.41 28.93
N SER A 175 -3.08 -23.36 28.13
CA SER A 175 -3.99 -22.27 28.44
C SER A 175 -5.46 -22.74 28.49
N ALA A 176 -6.24 -22.15 29.36
CA ALA A 176 -7.69 -22.31 29.36
C ALA A 176 -8.39 -21.55 28.23
N SER A 177 -7.63 -20.87 27.36
CA SER A 177 -8.16 -20.18 26.20
C SER A 177 -8.76 -21.16 25.20
N PRO A 178 -9.97 -20.88 24.65
CA PRO A 178 -10.58 -21.70 23.63
C PRO A 178 -9.73 -21.78 22.37
N VAL A 179 -9.65 -22.94 21.76
CA VAL A 179 -8.96 -23.18 20.50
C VAL A 179 -9.78 -22.56 19.35
N GLY A 180 -9.21 -21.62 18.63
CA GLY A 180 -9.87 -20.94 17.53
C GLY A 180 -10.84 -19.83 17.95
N GLY A 181 -10.88 -19.45 19.21
CA GLY A 181 -11.70 -18.36 19.72
C GLY A 181 -12.77 -18.79 20.72
N ASP A 182 -13.51 -17.85 21.18
CA ASP A 182 -14.38 -17.86 22.35
C ASP A 182 -15.60 -18.81 22.30
N THR A 183 -15.90 -19.42 21.16
CA THR A 183 -17.07 -20.28 20.97
C THR A 183 -16.76 -21.78 20.93
N SER A 184 -15.49 -22.14 21.07
CA SER A 184 -15.05 -23.54 21.10
C SER A 184 -15.14 -24.11 22.52
N THR A 185 -15.64 -25.34 22.63
CA THR A 185 -15.62 -26.11 23.88
C THR A 185 -14.24 -26.70 24.20
N LEU A 186 -13.31 -26.69 23.25
CA LEU A 186 -11.98 -27.22 23.38
C LEU A 186 -11.00 -26.11 23.77
N THR A 187 -10.20 -26.34 24.81
CA THR A 187 -9.15 -25.43 25.25
C THR A 187 -7.76 -25.98 24.95
N TYR A 188 -6.73 -25.13 25.00
CA TYR A 188 -5.35 -25.60 24.90
C TYR A 188 -4.93 -26.48 26.10
N ALA A 189 -5.59 -26.33 27.26
CA ALA A 189 -5.42 -27.21 28.39
C ALA A 189 -5.92 -28.65 28.08
N ASP A 190 -7.08 -28.77 27.42
CA ASP A 190 -7.64 -30.07 27.00
C ASP A 190 -6.75 -30.74 25.94
N LEU A 191 -6.31 -29.96 24.94
CA LEU A 191 -5.36 -30.42 23.91
C LEU A 191 -4.05 -30.92 24.53
N ARG A 192 -3.52 -30.24 25.54
CA ARG A 192 -2.31 -30.66 26.24
C ARG A 192 -2.48 -32.00 26.98
N VAL A 193 -3.65 -32.24 27.57
CA VAL A 193 -3.95 -33.54 28.21
C VAL A 193 -3.99 -34.67 27.16
N ALA A 194 -4.57 -34.36 26.00
CA ALA A 194 -4.70 -35.31 24.88
C ALA A 194 -3.39 -35.48 24.07
N SER A 195 -2.44 -34.58 24.21
CA SER A 195 -1.15 -34.62 23.52
C SER A 195 -0.10 -35.49 24.16
N ARG A 196 -0.47 -36.32 25.17
CA ARG A 196 0.47 -37.25 25.77
C ARG A 196 1.00 -38.19 24.68
N PRO A 197 2.33 -38.31 24.49
CA PRO A 197 2.94 -39.12 23.45
C PRO A 197 2.83 -40.60 23.79
N ASN A 198 1.65 -41.20 23.73
CA ASN A 198 1.44 -42.55 24.20
C ASN A 198 0.42 -43.34 23.38
N THR A 199 0.23 -43.01 22.09
CA THR A 199 -0.45 -43.99 21.24
C THR A 199 0.59 -45.06 20.88
N LEU A 200 0.67 -46.08 21.71
CA LEU A 200 1.47 -47.26 21.43
C LEU A 200 0.76 -48.08 20.37
N VAL A 201 1.24 -47.97 19.12
CA VAL A 201 0.76 -48.80 18.03
C VAL A 201 1.74 -49.98 17.89
N THR A 202 1.27 -51.17 18.21
CA THR A 202 2.09 -52.41 18.15
C THR A 202 2.46 -52.81 16.72
N ASN A 203 1.76 -52.29 15.70
CA ASN A 203 2.08 -52.48 14.30
C ASN A 203 1.98 -51.11 13.58
N PRO A 204 3.10 -50.41 13.34
CA PRO A 204 3.06 -49.18 12.56
C PRO A 204 2.63 -49.48 11.13
N VAL A 205 1.49 -48.95 10.75
CA VAL A 205 1.07 -48.93 9.35
C VAL A 205 1.89 -47.84 8.66
N THR A 206 2.81 -48.25 7.79
CA THR A 206 3.53 -47.29 6.97
C THR A 206 2.59 -46.66 5.96
N VAL A 207 2.84 -45.42 5.57
CA VAL A 207 2.05 -44.69 4.54
C VAL A 207 1.79 -45.52 3.28
N SER A 208 2.71 -46.42 2.93
CA SER A 208 2.59 -47.35 1.78
C SER A 208 1.58 -48.49 2.01
N ALA A 209 1.23 -48.84 3.24
CA ALA A 209 0.23 -49.89 3.53
C ALA A 209 -1.20 -49.32 3.63
N ALA A 210 -1.36 -48.04 3.88
CA ALA A 210 -2.64 -47.35 3.95
C ALA A 210 -3.40 -47.37 2.60
N ASN A 211 -2.69 -47.48 1.48
CA ASN A 211 -3.29 -47.47 0.15
C ASN A 211 -3.81 -48.83 -0.34
N GLN A 212 -3.74 -49.91 0.44
CA GLN A 212 -4.05 -51.26 -0.05
C GLN A 212 -5.34 -51.91 0.46
N GLN A 213 -6.03 -51.33 1.44
CA GLN A 213 -7.35 -51.89 1.85
C GLN A 213 -8.29 -50.80 2.34
N GLY A 214 -9.38 -50.62 1.65
CA GLY A 214 -10.43 -49.65 1.93
C GLY A 214 -11.14 -49.87 3.27
N ALA A 215 -10.56 -49.34 4.33
CA ALA A 215 -11.19 -49.12 5.64
C ALA A 215 -10.22 -48.55 6.71
N GLN A 216 -9.05 -48.02 6.34
CA GLN A 216 -8.22 -47.31 7.33
C GLN A 216 -8.53 -45.83 7.30
N SER A 217 -9.22 -45.34 8.34
CA SER A 217 -9.62 -43.95 8.50
C SER A 217 -8.46 -43.03 8.99
N ASN A 218 -7.24 -43.55 9.17
CA ASN A 218 -6.13 -42.81 9.75
C ASN A 218 -4.77 -43.21 9.17
N VAL A 219 -3.84 -42.25 9.14
CA VAL A 219 -2.41 -42.46 8.83
C VAL A 219 -1.60 -42.31 10.10
N PHE A 220 -0.73 -43.29 10.39
CA PHE A 220 0.18 -43.21 11.53
C PHE A 220 1.48 -42.51 11.16
N ILE A 221 1.81 -41.45 11.88
CA ILE A 221 3.07 -40.73 11.74
C ILE A 221 4.01 -41.15 12.88
N TYR A 222 5.06 -41.89 12.50
CA TYR A 222 6.05 -42.40 13.42
C TYR A 222 7.00 -41.30 13.93
N GLU A 223 7.17 -41.17 15.23
CA GLU A 223 8.05 -40.20 15.90
C GLU A 223 9.22 -40.84 16.63
N GLY A 224 9.14 -42.09 16.97
CA GLY A 224 10.19 -42.78 17.66
C GLY A 224 9.84 -44.18 18.12
N GLN A 225 10.74 -44.82 18.86
CA GLN A 225 10.59 -46.16 19.43
C GLN A 225 10.68 -46.09 20.96
N SER A 226 9.70 -46.67 21.64
CA SER A 226 9.74 -46.92 23.07
C SER A 226 9.97 -48.41 23.37
N SER A 227 10.17 -48.77 24.63
CA SER A 227 10.22 -50.17 25.06
C SER A 227 8.94 -50.94 24.84
N ALA A 228 7.82 -50.25 24.64
CA ALA A 228 6.51 -50.85 24.45
C ALA A 228 6.05 -50.84 22.96
N GLY A 229 6.84 -50.27 22.05
CA GLY A 229 6.52 -50.24 20.63
C GLY A 229 6.79 -48.90 19.95
N ALA A 230 6.30 -48.75 18.72
CA ALA A 230 6.40 -47.50 17.97
C ALA A 230 5.57 -46.38 18.63
N VAL A 231 6.12 -45.19 18.67
CA VAL A 231 5.47 -43.97 19.21
C VAL A 231 5.21 -43.01 18.09
N GLY A 232 4.04 -42.39 18.07
CA GLY A 232 3.63 -41.40 17.09
C GLY A 232 2.16 -41.07 17.25
N HIS A 233 1.63 -40.33 16.26
CA HIS A 233 0.24 -39.88 16.25
C HIS A 233 -0.51 -40.39 15.04
N LEU A 234 -1.84 -40.58 15.20
CA LEU A 234 -2.76 -40.91 14.12
C LEU A 234 -3.31 -39.63 13.51
N VAL A 235 -3.25 -39.53 12.20
CA VAL A 235 -3.83 -38.43 11.42
C VAL A 235 -5.04 -38.98 10.64
N PRO A 236 -6.26 -38.47 10.83
CA PRO A 236 -7.42 -38.84 10.02
C PRO A 236 -7.15 -38.67 8.53
N MET A 237 -7.71 -39.57 7.70
CA MET A 237 -7.41 -39.62 6.27
C MET A 237 -7.80 -38.29 5.57
N ASP A 238 -8.90 -37.68 5.96
CA ASP A 238 -9.36 -36.41 5.38
C ASP A 238 -8.38 -35.28 5.71
N ILE A 239 -7.94 -35.17 6.98
CA ILE A 239 -6.89 -34.24 7.40
C ILE A 239 -5.57 -34.56 6.69
N TRP A 240 -5.23 -35.85 6.52
CA TRP A 240 -4.02 -36.25 5.81
C TRP A 240 -4.05 -35.81 4.34
N SER A 241 -5.15 -36.05 3.66
CA SER A 241 -5.35 -35.62 2.25
C SER A 241 -5.22 -34.11 2.13
N TYR A 242 -5.80 -33.36 3.05
CA TYR A 242 -5.71 -31.90 3.09
C TYR A 242 -4.26 -31.41 3.26
N ILE A 243 -3.53 -31.89 4.29
CA ILE A 243 -2.17 -31.41 4.57
C ILE A 243 -1.13 -31.86 3.54
N THR A 244 -1.41 -32.95 2.79
CA THR A 244 -0.50 -33.46 1.74
C THR A 244 -0.81 -32.93 0.36
N SER A 245 -1.91 -32.19 0.17
CA SER A 245 -2.22 -31.57 -1.11
C SER A 245 -1.21 -30.48 -1.46
N ALA A 246 -0.84 -30.35 -2.74
CA ALA A 246 0.07 -29.33 -3.20
C ALA A 246 -0.48 -27.91 -3.01
N ASP A 247 -1.78 -27.74 -3.04
CA ASP A 247 -2.46 -26.46 -2.83
C ASP A 247 -2.36 -25.99 -1.37
N THR A 248 -2.38 -26.93 -0.43
CA THR A 248 -2.30 -26.62 1.01
C THR A 248 -0.85 -26.57 1.49
N SER A 249 0.01 -27.43 0.95
CA SER A 249 1.42 -27.56 1.38
C SER A 249 2.36 -27.50 0.19
N PRO A 250 2.59 -26.31 -0.38
CA PRO A 250 3.48 -26.14 -1.53
C PRO A 250 4.94 -26.56 -1.25
N ASP A 251 5.41 -26.45 0.00
CA ASP A 251 6.74 -26.87 0.44
C ASP A 251 6.74 -28.29 1.06
N GLY A 252 5.60 -28.99 0.94
CA GLY A 252 5.35 -30.30 1.56
C GLY A 252 4.91 -30.20 3.03
N TRP A 253 4.09 -31.16 3.46
CA TRP A 253 3.45 -31.13 4.78
C TRP A 253 4.43 -31.07 5.95
N GLN A 254 5.62 -31.71 5.84
CA GLN A 254 6.65 -31.66 6.88
C GLN A 254 7.17 -30.23 7.07
N THR A 255 7.30 -29.47 5.98
CA THR A 255 7.74 -28.07 6.03
C THR A 255 6.60 -27.15 6.48
N ASP A 256 5.39 -27.36 5.96
CA ASP A 256 4.28 -26.42 6.17
C ASP A 256 3.54 -26.63 7.49
N PHE A 257 3.42 -27.85 7.96
CA PHE A 257 2.74 -28.19 9.20
C PHE A 257 3.70 -28.75 10.26
N GLY A 258 4.70 -29.51 9.85
CA GLY A 258 5.51 -30.34 10.75
C GLY A 258 4.76 -31.56 11.25
N ASN A 259 5.34 -32.30 12.19
CA ASN A 259 4.71 -33.47 12.76
C ASN A 259 3.43 -33.13 13.53
N PRO A 260 2.44 -34.05 13.58
CA PRO A 260 1.33 -33.92 14.51
C PRO A 260 1.83 -33.93 15.95
N MET A 261 1.27 -33.09 16.77
CA MET A 261 1.61 -32.91 18.19
C MET A 261 0.48 -33.40 19.12
N SER A 262 -0.64 -33.80 18.55
CA SER A 262 -1.78 -34.39 19.27
C SER A 262 -2.50 -35.40 18.40
N GLU A 263 -3.31 -36.24 19.02
CA GLU A 263 -4.38 -36.94 18.32
C GLU A 263 -5.45 -35.93 17.84
N ALA A 264 -6.25 -36.32 16.87
CA ALA A 264 -7.39 -35.53 16.45
C ALA A 264 -8.52 -35.62 17.48
N ILE A 265 -8.99 -34.49 18.00
CA ILE A 265 -9.92 -34.41 19.12
C ILE A 265 -11.23 -33.79 18.69
N PRO A 266 -12.39 -34.45 19.01
CA PRO A 266 -13.68 -33.85 18.74
C PRO A 266 -13.95 -32.64 19.64
N ALA A 267 -14.51 -31.60 19.06
CA ALA A 267 -14.92 -30.37 19.73
C ALA A 267 -16.26 -29.87 19.19
N THR A 268 -16.87 -28.92 19.87
CA THR A 268 -17.99 -28.15 19.34
C THR A 268 -17.69 -26.66 19.39
N SER A 269 -18.21 -25.93 18.43
CA SER A 269 -18.11 -24.47 18.39
C SER A 269 -19.44 -23.89 17.96
N SER A 270 -19.89 -22.80 18.59
CA SER A 270 -21.09 -22.09 18.17
C SER A 270 -20.70 -20.88 17.33
N ARG A 271 -21.15 -20.80 16.09
CA ARG A 271 -20.87 -19.70 15.16
C ARG A 271 -22.17 -19.19 14.57
N GLN A 272 -22.45 -17.91 14.70
CA GLN A 272 -23.68 -17.28 14.19
C GLN A 272 -24.97 -18.03 14.60
N GLY A 273 -25.00 -18.60 15.82
CA GLY A 273 -26.13 -19.34 16.34
C GLY A 273 -26.20 -20.81 15.89
N THR A 274 -25.28 -21.27 15.03
CA THR A 274 -25.20 -22.68 14.60
C THR A 274 -24.10 -23.40 15.35
N VAL A 275 -24.41 -24.63 15.83
CA VAL A 275 -23.44 -25.52 16.48
C VAL A 275 -22.73 -26.34 15.41
N HIS A 276 -21.42 -26.22 15.38
CA HIS A 276 -20.51 -26.97 14.50
C HIS A 276 -19.84 -28.10 15.27
N HIS A 277 -19.78 -29.28 14.67
CA HIS A 277 -19.06 -30.43 15.20
C HIS A 277 -17.68 -30.49 14.51
N LEU A 278 -16.64 -30.24 15.29
CA LEU A 278 -15.28 -30.10 14.81
C LEU A 278 -14.44 -31.31 15.17
N LEU A 279 -13.46 -31.62 14.33
CA LEU A 279 -12.33 -32.47 14.69
C LEU A 279 -11.06 -31.61 14.58
N VAL A 280 -10.30 -31.50 15.68
CA VAL A 280 -9.17 -30.56 15.80
C VAL A 280 -7.88 -31.36 16.00
N GLN A 281 -6.85 -31.09 15.21
CA GLN A 281 -5.52 -31.68 15.37
C GLN A 281 -4.43 -30.61 15.34
N VAL A 282 -3.54 -30.67 16.31
CA VAL A 282 -2.39 -29.78 16.41
C VAL A 282 -1.19 -30.40 15.71
N PHE A 283 -0.58 -29.62 14.87
CA PHE A 283 0.70 -29.87 14.22
C PHE A 283 1.76 -28.90 14.78
N TRP A 284 3.01 -29.20 14.56
CA TRP A 284 4.11 -28.42 15.11
C TRP A 284 4.00 -26.90 14.80
N ARG A 285 3.60 -26.56 13.58
CA ARG A 285 3.52 -25.15 13.15
C ARG A 285 2.11 -24.58 13.09
N GLY A 286 1.10 -25.41 13.20
CA GLY A 286 -0.28 -24.95 13.06
C GLY A 286 -1.32 -25.92 13.59
N ILE A 287 -2.58 -25.55 13.41
CA ILE A 287 -3.73 -26.35 13.84
C ILE A 287 -4.65 -26.52 12.66
N VAL A 288 -5.14 -27.75 12.45
CA VAL A 288 -6.09 -28.10 11.41
C VAL A 288 -7.41 -28.43 12.07
N VAL A 289 -8.50 -27.97 11.46
CA VAL A 289 -9.86 -28.19 11.89
C VAL A 289 -10.67 -28.75 10.72
N GLU A 290 -11.29 -29.91 10.93
CA GLU A 290 -12.32 -30.48 10.07
C GLU A 290 -13.68 -30.10 10.65
N ASP A 291 -14.51 -29.40 9.90
CA ASP A 291 -15.89 -29.07 10.29
C ASP A 291 -16.84 -30.07 9.64
N ARG A 292 -17.37 -31.00 10.46
CA ARG A 292 -18.26 -32.05 10.01
C ARG A 292 -19.68 -31.60 9.71
N GLY A 293 -20.00 -30.37 10.01
CA GLY A 293 -21.30 -29.72 9.71
C GLY A 293 -21.28 -28.90 8.43
N LEU A 294 -20.12 -28.73 7.80
CA LEU A 294 -19.95 -28.01 6.53
C LEU A 294 -19.26 -28.91 5.51
N THR A 295 -19.62 -28.72 4.25
CA THR A 295 -18.98 -29.42 3.12
C THR A 295 -18.34 -28.40 2.19
N ASP A 296 -17.28 -28.81 1.52
CA ASP A 296 -16.68 -28.07 0.41
C ASP A 296 -17.49 -28.21 -0.90
N SER A 297 -16.93 -27.75 -2.01
CA SER A 297 -17.58 -27.82 -3.33
C SER A 297 -17.80 -29.26 -3.84
N ASP A 298 -17.03 -30.22 -3.33
CA ASP A 298 -17.04 -31.60 -3.77
C ASP A 298 -17.93 -32.48 -2.86
N GLY A 299 -18.45 -31.89 -1.78
CA GLY A 299 -19.32 -32.53 -0.80
C GLY A 299 -18.59 -33.20 0.36
N ASP A 300 -17.25 -33.01 0.43
CA ASP A 300 -16.42 -33.52 1.51
C ASP A 300 -16.44 -32.58 2.73
N PRO A 301 -16.18 -33.06 3.96
CA PRO A 301 -16.08 -32.20 5.14
C PRO A 301 -15.12 -31.03 4.94
N LEU A 302 -15.56 -29.82 5.31
CA LEU A 302 -14.72 -28.62 5.16
C LEU A 302 -13.53 -28.67 6.12
N ILE A 303 -12.32 -28.72 5.56
CA ILE A 303 -11.07 -28.70 6.34
C ILE A 303 -10.37 -27.36 6.15
N THR A 304 -9.95 -26.76 7.25
CA THR A 304 -9.30 -25.46 7.27
C THR A 304 -8.12 -25.40 8.25
N ARG A 305 -7.20 -24.50 8.00
CA ARG A 305 -6.21 -24.08 9.00
C ARG A 305 -6.84 -23.12 10.00
N LEU A 306 -6.49 -23.27 11.26
CA LEU A 306 -6.91 -22.32 12.27
C LEU A 306 -6.05 -21.04 12.22
N ASN A 307 -6.62 -19.93 12.70
CA ASN A 307 -5.88 -18.67 12.84
C ASN A 307 -4.91 -18.77 14.05
N THR A 308 -3.85 -19.55 13.86
CA THR A 308 -2.83 -19.83 14.91
C THR A 308 -2.06 -18.58 15.32
N GLY A 309 -1.86 -17.63 14.40
CA GLY A 309 -1.21 -16.36 14.74
C GLY A 309 -2.03 -15.53 15.72
N ALA A 310 -3.33 -15.40 15.49
CA ALA A 310 -4.21 -14.68 16.40
C ALA A 310 -4.38 -15.42 17.74
N ASP A 311 -4.46 -16.75 17.72
CA ASP A 311 -4.52 -17.56 18.94
C ASP A 311 -3.27 -17.39 19.79
N TYR A 312 -2.10 -17.35 19.13
CA TYR A 312 -0.84 -17.09 19.82
C TYR A 312 -0.85 -15.70 20.50
N LEU A 313 -1.24 -14.66 19.76
CA LEU A 313 -1.29 -13.30 20.31
C LEU A 313 -2.33 -13.16 21.42
N ARG A 314 -3.45 -13.88 21.35
CA ARG A 314 -4.43 -13.93 22.46
C ARG A 314 -3.88 -14.64 23.70
N THR A 315 -3.16 -15.73 23.51
CA THR A 315 -2.65 -16.57 24.60
C THR A 315 -1.46 -15.95 25.32
N PHE A 316 -0.51 -15.37 24.57
CA PHE A 316 0.76 -14.87 25.11
C PHE A 316 0.84 -13.34 25.13
N GLY A 317 -0.12 -12.66 24.53
CA GLY A 317 -0.05 -11.21 24.31
C GLY A 317 0.91 -10.83 23.17
N PRO A 318 1.01 -9.52 22.87
CA PRO A 318 1.94 -9.03 21.88
C PRO A 318 3.39 -9.23 22.30
N PRO A 319 4.31 -9.47 21.34
CA PRO A 319 5.73 -9.65 21.65
C PRO A 319 6.32 -8.36 22.24
N ALA A 320 7.34 -8.51 23.07
CA ALA A 320 8.11 -7.36 23.55
C ALA A 320 8.87 -6.74 22.38
N ILE A 321 8.61 -5.46 22.11
CA ILE A 321 9.18 -4.74 21.00
C ILE A 321 10.44 -4.01 21.45
N SER A 322 11.48 -4.07 20.62
CA SER A 322 12.79 -3.46 20.85
C SER A 322 13.08 -2.39 19.80
N VAL A 323 12.23 -1.38 19.70
CA VAL A 323 12.52 -0.17 18.92
C VAL A 323 13.36 0.75 19.77
N THR A 324 14.48 1.20 19.22
CA THR A 324 15.32 2.22 19.86
C THR A 324 15.02 3.59 19.27
N SER A 325 15.24 4.62 20.07
CA SER A 325 15.24 6.01 19.57
C SER A 325 16.22 6.14 18.40
N GLN A 326 15.87 6.96 17.41
CA GLN A 326 16.63 7.19 16.18
C GLN A 326 16.62 6.01 15.17
N THR A 327 15.83 4.99 15.36
CA THR A 327 15.68 3.94 14.34
C THR A 327 14.91 4.51 13.14
N PRO A 328 15.48 4.44 11.92
CA PRO A 328 14.77 4.89 10.72
C PRO A 328 13.65 3.92 10.34
N LEU A 329 12.55 4.45 9.85
CA LEU A 329 11.44 3.70 9.26
C LEU A 329 10.80 4.54 8.14
N TRP A 330 10.02 3.88 7.29
CA TRP A 330 9.39 4.50 6.12
C TRP A 330 7.92 4.18 6.06
N ALA A 331 7.11 5.12 5.61
CA ALA A 331 5.70 4.88 5.37
C ALA A 331 5.50 3.97 4.13
N LEU A 332 4.50 3.10 4.19
CA LEU A 332 4.16 2.14 3.12
C LEU A 332 3.08 2.66 2.18
N GLY A 333 2.32 3.62 2.62
CA GLY A 333 1.22 4.23 1.89
C GLY A 333 0.70 5.45 2.61
N ASP A 334 -0.43 5.94 2.18
CA ASP A 334 -1.07 7.11 2.79
C ASP A 334 -1.52 6.81 4.23
N SER A 335 -1.01 7.56 5.18
CA SER A 335 -1.30 7.41 6.61
C SER A 335 -1.13 8.74 7.33
N PRO A 336 -2.02 9.08 8.29
CA PRO A 336 -1.80 10.22 9.17
C PRO A 336 -0.80 9.90 10.28
N VAL A 337 -0.03 10.90 10.69
CA VAL A 337 0.61 10.91 12.00
C VAL A 337 -0.30 11.67 12.95
N LEU A 338 -0.69 11.04 14.05
CA LEU A 338 -1.69 11.55 14.99
C LEU A 338 -1.05 12.08 16.28
N THR A 339 -1.75 12.95 16.99
CA THR A 339 -1.33 13.43 18.33
C THR A 339 -1.31 12.31 19.36
N THR A 340 -2.22 11.35 19.27
CA THR A 340 -2.30 10.16 20.13
C THR A 340 -2.76 8.96 19.29
N PRO A 341 -2.40 7.72 19.69
CA PRO A 341 -2.88 6.52 19.00
C PRO A 341 -4.42 6.46 18.94
N ASP A 342 -4.98 5.92 17.85
CA ASP A 342 -6.41 5.71 17.57
C ASP A 342 -7.28 6.98 17.46
N THR A 343 -7.21 7.86 18.44
CA THR A 343 -8.20 8.94 18.65
C THR A 343 -7.61 10.34 18.50
N GLY A 344 -6.31 10.43 18.23
CA GLY A 344 -5.62 11.71 18.06
C GLY A 344 -6.05 12.46 16.80
N SER A 345 -5.91 13.79 16.83
CA SER A 345 -6.07 14.61 15.64
C SER A 345 -4.88 14.41 14.69
N PRO A 346 -5.09 14.43 13.37
CA PRO A 346 -4.01 14.41 12.40
C PRO A 346 -3.08 15.62 12.57
N LEU A 347 -1.78 15.36 12.57
CA LEU A 347 -0.71 16.36 12.58
C LEU A 347 -0.14 16.56 11.18
N VAL A 348 0.02 15.45 10.45
CA VAL A 348 0.57 15.43 9.11
C VAL A 348 0.14 14.15 8.39
N HIS A 349 -0.10 14.25 7.08
CA HIS A 349 -0.33 13.11 6.19
C HIS A 349 0.98 12.74 5.51
N ILE A 350 1.35 11.47 5.64
CA ILE A 350 2.53 10.89 5.01
C ILE A 350 2.12 9.80 4.04
N GLY A 351 2.84 9.66 2.96
CA GLY A 351 2.59 8.68 1.91
C GLY A 351 3.75 7.71 1.74
N GLN A 352 3.69 6.92 0.69
CA GLN A 352 4.69 5.88 0.40
C GLN A 352 6.12 6.43 0.44
N ASN A 353 7.03 5.65 1.03
CA ASN A 353 8.47 5.93 1.15
C ASN A 353 8.83 7.17 1.99
N PHE A 354 7.86 7.81 2.64
CA PHE A 354 8.17 8.97 3.48
C PHE A 354 9.06 8.54 4.66
N PRO A 355 10.21 9.19 4.87
CA PRO A 355 11.13 8.84 5.95
C PRO A 355 10.64 9.35 7.30
N LEU A 356 10.70 8.48 8.27
CA LEU A 356 10.37 8.73 9.68
C LEU A 356 11.52 8.28 10.56
N THR A 357 11.53 8.74 11.79
CA THR A 357 12.47 8.33 12.82
C THR A 357 11.70 7.91 14.08
N ALA A 358 11.92 6.68 14.55
CA ALA A 358 11.31 6.23 15.79
C ALA A 358 11.86 6.99 17.00
N LYS A 359 11.00 7.25 17.98
CA LYS A 359 11.35 7.86 19.28
C LYS A 359 11.68 6.79 20.34
N GLY A 360 11.35 5.53 20.06
CA GLY A 360 11.57 4.40 20.99
C GLY A 360 10.29 3.96 21.72
N ASP A 361 9.28 4.81 21.79
CA ASP A 361 8.02 4.49 22.43
C ASP A 361 7.10 3.75 21.46
N VAL A 362 6.34 2.80 22.00
CA VAL A 362 5.32 2.04 21.27
C VAL A 362 4.03 1.97 22.08
N SER A 363 2.91 1.89 21.42
CA SER A 363 1.60 1.73 22.04
C SER A 363 0.81 0.64 21.35
N TRP A 364 0.22 -0.27 22.14
CA TRP A 364 -0.75 -1.24 21.67
C TRP A 364 -2.15 -0.76 22.02
N THR A 365 -3.02 -0.70 21.04
CA THR A 365 -4.40 -0.26 21.19
C THR A 365 -5.35 -1.30 20.58
N LYS A 366 -6.64 -0.99 20.53
CA LYS A 366 -7.63 -1.86 19.88
C LYS A 366 -7.42 -1.97 18.37
N SER A 367 -6.88 -0.93 17.73
CA SER A 367 -6.57 -0.92 16.29
C SER A 367 -5.19 -1.52 15.96
N GLY A 368 -4.42 -1.94 16.96
CA GLY A 368 -3.11 -2.58 16.77
C GLY A 368 -1.95 -1.79 17.38
N LEU A 369 -0.76 -2.01 16.81
CA LEU A 369 0.49 -1.39 17.25
C LEU A 369 0.68 -0.03 16.62
N TRP A 370 1.15 0.94 17.42
CA TRP A 370 1.51 2.29 17.03
C TRP A 370 2.95 2.59 17.40
N TYR A 371 3.67 3.27 16.50
CA TYR A 371 5.00 3.81 16.76
C TYR A 371 4.94 5.30 17.03
N HIS A 372 5.64 5.75 18.08
CA HIS A 372 5.95 7.16 18.28
C HIS A 372 7.08 7.54 17.34
N VAL A 373 6.82 8.48 16.45
CA VAL A 373 7.73 8.85 15.36
C VAL A 373 7.98 10.35 15.32
N GLN A 374 9.09 10.71 14.72
CA GLN A 374 9.43 12.08 14.37
C GLN A 374 9.52 12.17 12.85
N TRP A 375 9.02 13.25 12.28
CA TRP A 375 9.20 13.62 10.88
C TRP A 375 9.90 14.93 10.74
N LYS A 376 10.54 15.15 9.57
CA LYS A 376 11.16 16.41 9.20
C LYS A 376 11.14 16.58 7.70
N THR A 377 10.60 17.70 7.25
CA THR A 377 10.69 18.20 5.88
C THR A 377 11.41 19.55 5.87
N ARG A 378 11.44 20.22 4.72
CA ARG A 378 12.00 21.57 4.64
C ARG A 378 11.14 22.60 5.38
N GLY A 379 9.81 22.49 5.29
CA GLY A 379 8.89 23.49 5.84
C GLY A 379 8.17 23.08 7.13
N SER A 380 8.29 21.79 7.55
CA SER A 380 7.61 21.29 8.73
C SER A 380 8.42 20.20 9.45
N HIS A 381 8.24 20.12 10.75
CA HIS A 381 8.79 19.05 11.57
C HIS A 381 7.90 18.84 12.79
N GLY A 382 7.93 17.64 13.33
CA GLY A 382 7.15 17.34 14.54
C GLY A 382 7.30 15.90 14.98
N GLU A 383 6.49 15.51 15.96
CA GLU A 383 6.43 14.17 16.47
C GLU A 383 4.98 13.76 16.76
N GLY A 384 4.69 12.48 16.67
CA GLY A 384 3.36 11.93 16.90
C GLY A 384 3.34 10.42 16.67
N TRP A 385 2.16 9.90 16.49
CA TRP A 385 1.91 8.46 16.43
C TRP A 385 1.42 8.04 15.05
N THR A 386 2.02 6.98 14.51
CA THR A 386 1.59 6.37 13.24
C THR A 386 1.31 4.88 13.43
N PRO A 387 0.32 4.30 12.71
CA PRO A 387 0.06 2.87 12.77
C PRO A 387 1.28 2.08 12.29
N ALA A 388 1.73 1.11 13.06
CA ALA A 388 2.88 0.30 12.69
C ALA A 388 2.65 -0.50 11.39
N LEU A 389 1.40 -0.90 11.10
CA LEU A 389 1.02 -1.55 9.83
C LEU A 389 1.20 -0.66 8.59
N ALA A 390 1.23 0.66 8.77
CA ALA A 390 1.47 1.62 7.71
C ALA A 390 2.96 1.94 7.52
N THR A 391 3.86 1.25 8.20
CA THR A 391 5.30 1.52 8.18
C THR A 391 6.15 0.28 7.97
N THR A 392 7.38 0.47 7.53
CA THR A 392 8.40 -0.57 7.40
C THR A 392 9.76 -0.05 7.89
N PHE A 393 10.62 -0.95 8.35
CA PHE A 393 12.02 -0.67 8.66
C PHE A 393 12.96 -0.99 7.48
N THR A 394 12.40 -1.46 6.37
CA THR A 394 13.14 -1.70 5.13
C THR A 394 13.19 -0.40 4.33
N ALA A 395 14.39 0.09 4.07
CA ALA A 395 14.58 1.28 3.24
C ALA A 395 14.03 1.04 1.81
N PRO A 396 13.36 2.03 1.22
CA PRO A 396 12.94 1.94 -0.18
C PRO A 396 14.16 1.87 -1.11
N PRO A 397 14.01 1.35 -2.33
CA PRO A 397 15.08 1.39 -3.33
C PRO A 397 15.61 2.80 -3.54
N ALA A 398 16.91 2.94 -3.76
CA ALA A 398 17.53 4.23 -4.00
C ALA A 398 16.86 4.96 -5.18
N GLY A 399 16.55 6.23 -5.00
CA GLY A 399 15.86 7.05 -6.01
C GLY A 399 14.34 6.90 -6.05
N SER A 400 13.75 6.06 -5.19
CA SER A 400 12.29 6.03 -5.02
C SER A 400 11.81 7.35 -4.42
N PRO A 401 10.81 8.02 -5.01
CA PRO A 401 10.30 9.26 -4.45
C PRO A 401 9.54 8.98 -3.14
N ALA A 402 9.65 9.91 -2.21
CA ALA A 402 8.84 9.94 -1.00
C ALA A 402 7.58 10.78 -1.24
N TRP A 403 6.47 10.46 -0.56
CA TRP A 403 5.18 11.14 -0.73
C TRP A 403 4.67 11.70 0.60
N ALA A 404 4.06 12.88 0.55
CA ALA A 404 3.39 13.48 1.70
C ALA A 404 2.24 14.41 1.28
N GLY A 405 1.38 14.77 2.22
CA GLY A 405 0.42 15.84 2.05
C GLY A 405 1.08 17.22 2.09
N PHE A 406 0.37 18.24 1.66
CA PHE A 406 0.84 19.64 1.76
C PHE A 406 1.04 20.11 3.20
N ASP A 407 0.36 19.50 4.17
CA ASP A 407 0.57 19.74 5.60
C ASP A 407 1.98 19.36 6.09
N ALA A 408 2.63 18.41 5.41
CA ALA A 408 4.04 18.09 5.64
C ALA A 408 4.98 19.15 5.06
N LEU A 409 4.57 19.92 4.05
CA LEU A 409 5.32 21.04 3.52
C LEU A 409 5.05 22.31 4.35
N SER A 410 3.77 22.63 4.55
CA SER A 410 3.31 23.76 5.33
C SER A 410 1.88 23.55 5.83
N PRO A 411 1.64 23.47 7.15
CA PRO A 411 0.29 23.40 7.71
C PRO A 411 -0.59 24.59 7.33
N ASP A 412 -0.03 25.80 7.24
CA ASP A 412 -0.76 27.02 6.86
C ASP A 412 -1.22 26.95 5.40
N LEU A 413 -0.35 26.46 4.51
CA LEU A 413 -0.69 26.30 3.10
C LEU A 413 -1.72 25.20 2.90
N ALA A 414 -1.63 24.11 3.64
CA ALA A 414 -2.66 23.05 3.63
C ALA A 414 -4.02 23.59 4.12
N SER A 415 -4.02 24.42 5.17
CA SER A 415 -5.23 25.07 5.68
C SER A 415 -5.84 26.02 4.65
N TYR A 416 -5.00 26.80 3.96
CA TYR A 416 -5.43 27.67 2.86
C TYR A 416 -6.09 26.85 1.75
N LEU A 417 -5.43 25.79 1.26
CA LEU A 417 -5.97 24.92 0.22
C LEU A 417 -7.31 24.28 0.63
N ASN A 418 -7.43 23.84 1.88
CA ASN A 418 -8.69 23.30 2.41
C ASN A 418 -9.83 24.33 2.39
N SER A 419 -9.51 25.62 2.57
CA SER A 419 -10.51 26.70 2.53
C SER A 419 -11.05 26.96 1.11
N GLN A 420 -10.36 26.48 0.07
CA GLN A 420 -10.81 26.62 -1.35
C GLN A 420 -11.86 25.57 -1.76
N GLY A 421 -12.33 24.72 -0.85
CA GLY A 421 -13.53 23.91 -1.03
C GLY A 421 -13.43 22.75 -2.03
N GLY A 422 -12.24 22.24 -2.34
CA GLY A 422 -12.03 21.09 -3.24
C GLY A 422 -12.01 21.42 -4.73
N ASN A 423 -12.22 22.68 -5.10
CA ASN A 423 -12.09 23.17 -6.48
C ASN A 423 -10.63 23.44 -6.88
N THR A 424 -9.71 23.23 -5.96
CA THR A 424 -8.27 23.46 -6.15
C THR A 424 -7.51 22.17 -5.95
N SER A 425 -6.44 22.01 -6.69
CA SER A 425 -5.45 20.95 -6.53
C SER A 425 -4.04 21.50 -6.71
N ALA A 426 -3.11 20.96 -5.94
CA ALA A 426 -1.71 21.33 -6.04
C ALA A 426 -0.83 20.08 -5.84
N VAL A 427 0.20 19.98 -6.68
CA VAL A 427 1.25 18.95 -6.56
C VAL A 427 2.60 19.60 -6.75
N VAL A 428 3.52 19.28 -5.85
CA VAL A 428 4.92 19.74 -5.91
C VAL A 428 5.83 18.52 -5.85
N TYR A 429 6.82 18.48 -6.70
CA TYR A 429 7.93 17.55 -6.62
C TYR A 429 9.21 18.32 -6.32
N ASP A 430 9.68 18.25 -5.09
CA ASP A 430 11.03 18.69 -4.69
C ASP A 430 12.04 17.71 -5.31
N VAL A 431 12.59 18.08 -6.46
CA VAL A 431 13.53 17.26 -7.23
C VAL A 431 14.80 17.02 -6.45
N THR A 432 15.28 18.06 -5.74
CA THR A 432 16.53 18.04 -4.97
C THR A 432 16.48 16.97 -3.87
N ARG A 433 15.30 16.74 -3.26
CA ARG A 433 15.13 15.79 -2.16
C ARG A 433 14.37 14.52 -2.54
N GLY A 434 13.83 14.46 -3.77
CA GLY A 434 13.01 13.34 -4.24
C GLY A 434 11.67 13.24 -3.50
N GLN A 435 11.07 14.36 -3.12
CA GLN A 435 9.89 14.45 -2.27
C GLN A 435 8.70 15.04 -3.00
N TYR A 436 7.58 14.29 -3.07
CA TYR A 436 6.29 14.81 -3.50
C TYR A 436 5.48 15.35 -2.33
N TYR A 437 4.83 16.50 -2.55
CA TYR A 437 3.78 17.06 -1.70
C TYR A 437 2.51 17.19 -2.51
N THR A 438 1.39 16.68 -1.99
CA THR A 438 0.15 16.56 -2.75
C THR A 438 -1.04 17.11 -1.97
N TYR A 439 -1.92 17.81 -2.70
CA TYR A 439 -3.25 18.19 -2.26
C TYR A 439 -4.24 17.91 -3.40
N ASN A 440 -5.29 17.12 -3.16
CA ASN A 440 -6.29 16.73 -4.15
C ASN A 440 -5.68 16.22 -5.47
N ALA A 441 -4.59 15.43 -5.40
CA ALA A 441 -3.75 15.06 -6.55
C ALA A 441 -4.45 14.24 -7.63
N SER A 442 -5.60 13.63 -7.33
CA SER A 442 -6.43 12.84 -8.25
C SER A 442 -7.58 13.63 -8.87
N GLY A 443 -7.80 14.88 -8.45
CA GLY A 443 -8.81 15.76 -9.02
C GLY A 443 -8.55 16.02 -10.50
N GLN A 444 -9.61 16.03 -11.32
CA GLN A 444 -9.56 16.33 -12.76
C GLN A 444 -9.88 17.79 -13.00
N PHE A 445 -9.00 18.48 -13.73
CA PHE A 445 -9.10 19.91 -13.99
C PHE A 445 -8.93 20.21 -15.47
N ILE A 446 -9.60 21.26 -15.96
CA ILE A 446 -9.45 21.76 -17.33
C ILE A 446 -8.04 22.33 -17.50
N MET A 447 -7.38 21.95 -18.60
CA MET A 447 -6.00 22.33 -18.87
C MET A 447 -5.87 23.75 -19.44
N ALA A 448 -6.83 24.23 -20.17
CA ALA A 448 -6.71 25.48 -20.92
C ALA A 448 -5.37 25.52 -21.71
N SER A 449 -4.63 26.62 -21.66
CA SER A 449 -3.36 26.76 -22.38
C SER A 449 -2.20 25.92 -21.82
N SER A 450 -2.33 25.29 -20.64
CA SER A 450 -1.30 24.33 -20.19
C SER A 450 -1.29 23.05 -21.04
N ALA A 451 -2.36 22.78 -21.84
CA ALA A 451 -2.40 21.70 -22.83
C ALA A 451 -1.37 21.89 -23.97
N LYS A 452 -0.86 23.10 -24.17
CA LYS A 452 0.17 23.42 -25.17
C LYS A 452 1.51 22.74 -24.85
N VAL A 453 1.79 22.43 -23.58
CA VAL A 453 3.00 21.67 -23.19
C VAL A 453 2.98 20.26 -23.74
N PRO A 454 1.97 19.39 -23.48
CA PRO A 454 1.94 18.08 -24.12
C PRO A 454 1.76 18.12 -25.64
N ILE A 455 1.14 19.16 -26.23
CA ILE A 455 1.12 19.36 -27.70
C ILE A 455 2.56 19.56 -28.21
N MET A 456 3.33 20.48 -27.64
CA MET A 456 4.74 20.72 -27.97
C MET A 456 5.58 19.46 -27.85
N LEU A 457 5.47 18.74 -26.73
CA LEU A 457 6.26 17.52 -26.50
C LEU A 457 5.90 16.40 -27.46
N THR A 458 4.63 16.27 -27.82
CA THR A 458 4.17 15.31 -28.84
C THR A 458 4.74 15.67 -30.21
N PHE A 459 4.69 16.95 -30.57
CA PHE A 459 5.20 17.46 -31.84
C PHE A 459 6.73 17.22 -31.97
N LEU A 460 7.51 17.61 -30.97
CA LEU A 460 8.94 17.42 -30.98
C LEU A 460 9.31 15.92 -31.02
N THR A 461 8.60 15.07 -30.29
CA THR A 461 8.80 13.62 -30.36
C THR A 461 8.49 13.08 -31.77
N MET A 462 7.49 13.62 -32.45
CA MET A 462 7.15 13.25 -33.84
C MET A 462 8.26 13.65 -34.81
N THR A 463 8.80 14.88 -34.72
CA THR A 463 9.91 15.34 -35.58
C THR A 463 11.19 14.56 -35.34
N GLU A 464 11.51 14.22 -34.08
CA GLU A 464 12.61 13.31 -33.75
C GLU A 464 12.45 11.92 -34.41
N ALA A 465 11.23 11.35 -34.35
CA ALA A 465 10.96 10.06 -34.97
C ALA A 465 11.09 10.10 -36.50
N GLN A 466 10.88 11.28 -37.12
CA GLN A 466 11.11 11.52 -38.54
C GLN A 466 12.57 11.83 -38.87
N GLY A 467 13.45 11.95 -37.88
CA GLY A 467 14.87 12.28 -38.04
C GLY A 467 15.13 13.69 -38.60
N ARG A 468 14.27 14.64 -38.26
CA ARG A 468 14.35 16.03 -38.71
C ARG A 468 14.13 17.02 -37.57
N GLU A 469 14.63 18.21 -37.74
CA GLU A 469 14.31 19.39 -36.94
C GLU A 469 12.97 20.01 -37.36
N PRO A 470 12.31 20.80 -36.49
CA PRO A 470 11.23 21.70 -36.90
C PRO A 470 11.68 22.66 -38.00
N ASN A 471 10.88 22.84 -39.03
CA ASN A 471 11.14 23.84 -40.07
C ASN A 471 10.78 25.27 -39.59
N ASP A 472 11.09 26.32 -40.38
CA ASP A 472 10.92 27.71 -39.97
C ASP A 472 9.45 28.06 -39.60
N ASN A 473 8.48 27.46 -40.28
CA ASN A 473 7.06 27.68 -39.98
C ASN A 473 6.66 26.97 -38.68
N GLU A 474 7.11 25.71 -38.49
CA GLU A 474 6.87 24.95 -37.28
C GLU A 474 7.53 25.61 -36.06
N MET A 475 8.75 26.15 -36.24
CA MET A 475 9.42 26.93 -35.18
C MET A 475 8.65 28.20 -34.83
N TYR A 476 8.12 28.91 -35.82
CA TYR A 476 7.23 30.05 -35.58
C TYR A 476 5.99 29.64 -34.78
N LEU A 477 5.32 28.56 -35.17
CA LEU A 477 4.14 28.04 -34.47
C LEU A 477 4.50 27.58 -33.03
N LEU A 478 5.60 26.89 -32.83
CA LEU A 478 6.06 26.49 -31.48
C LEU A 478 6.32 27.71 -30.58
N THR A 479 7.03 28.70 -31.13
CA THR A 479 7.36 29.92 -30.40
C THR A 479 6.10 30.68 -29.99
N THR A 480 5.23 30.99 -30.93
CA THR A 480 3.99 31.75 -30.65
C THR A 480 3.01 30.96 -29.77
N MET A 481 2.92 29.62 -29.95
CA MET A 481 2.11 28.77 -29.11
C MET A 481 2.54 28.80 -27.65
N ILE A 482 3.84 28.69 -27.39
CA ILE A 482 4.33 28.58 -26.00
C ILE A 482 4.56 29.97 -25.40
N GLU A 483 5.31 30.86 -26.07
CA GLU A 483 5.70 32.15 -25.51
C GLU A 483 4.54 33.14 -25.42
N ASN A 484 3.73 33.26 -26.48
CA ASN A 484 2.59 34.19 -26.54
C ASN A 484 1.26 33.51 -26.18
N SER A 485 1.26 32.22 -25.97
CA SER A 485 0.04 31.42 -25.75
C SER A 485 -0.97 31.53 -26.91
N ASP A 486 -0.48 31.62 -28.17
CA ASP A 486 -1.32 31.76 -29.34
C ASP A 486 -2.16 30.48 -29.60
N ASN A 487 -3.48 30.70 -29.83
CA ASN A 487 -4.42 29.59 -29.96
C ASN A 487 -4.47 29.03 -31.39
N ASP A 488 -4.25 29.88 -32.41
CA ASP A 488 -4.25 29.43 -33.80
C ASP A 488 -3.01 28.56 -34.06
N SER A 489 -1.86 28.94 -33.52
CA SER A 489 -0.63 28.14 -33.55
C SER A 489 -0.79 26.82 -32.82
N ALA A 490 -1.46 26.82 -31.66
CA ALA A 490 -1.76 25.60 -30.92
C ALA A 490 -2.67 24.66 -31.71
N GLN A 491 -3.70 25.20 -32.38
CA GLN A 491 -4.59 24.39 -33.21
C GLN A 491 -3.84 23.79 -34.41
N ALA A 492 -3.01 24.59 -35.06
CA ALA A 492 -2.22 24.12 -36.22
C ALA A 492 -1.31 22.97 -35.84
N LEU A 493 -0.56 23.07 -34.73
CA LEU A 493 0.33 22.00 -34.24
C LEU A 493 -0.48 20.80 -33.72
N PHE A 494 -1.62 21.01 -33.07
CA PHE A 494 -2.50 19.93 -32.62
C PHE A 494 -3.05 19.11 -33.80
N ASP A 495 -3.45 19.79 -34.89
CA ASP A 495 -3.88 19.11 -36.10
C ASP A 495 -2.72 18.37 -36.78
N GLU A 496 -1.54 18.96 -36.81
CA GLU A 496 -0.35 18.39 -37.43
C GLU A 496 0.13 17.12 -36.74
N ILE A 497 0.08 17.05 -35.41
CA ILE A 497 0.42 15.82 -34.67
C ILE A 497 -0.62 14.71 -34.87
N GLY A 498 -1.82 15.01 -35.36
CA GLY A 498 -2.93 14.07 -35.48
C GLY A 498 -3.90 14.12 -34.32
N GLY A 499 -3.97 15.22 -33.60
CA GLY A 499 -4.96 15.54 -32.57
C GLY A 499 -4.86 14.72 -31.29
N ALA A 500 -5.99 14.59 -30.59
CA ALA A 500 -6.10 13.90 -29.31
C ALA A 500 -5.59 12.45 -29.32
N PRO A 501 -5.79 11.63 -30.36
CA PRO A 501 -5.25 10.26 -30.39
C PRO A 501 -3.72 10.23 -30.35
N ALA A 502 -3.04 11.09 -31.08
CA ALA A 502 -1.57 11.12 -31.11
C ALA A 502 -1.01 11.59 -29.76
N MET A 503 -1.61 12.63 -29.18
CA MET A 503 -1.24 13.12 -27.85
C MET A 503 -1.46 12.03 -26.77
N SER A 504 -2.58 11.27 -26.84
CA SER A 504 -2.84 10.15 -25.94
C SER A 504 -1.80 9.03 -26.09
N ASN A 505 -1.40 8.70 -27.33
CA ASN A 505 -0.38 7.71 -27.60
C ASN A 505 0.99 8.14 -27.06
N PHE A 506 1.36 9.40 -27.24
CA PHE A 506 2.57 9.97 -26.68
C PHE A 506 2.58 9.85 -25.14
N LEU A 507 1.55 10.36 -24.45
CA LEU A 507 1.43 10.31 -23.00
C LEU A 507 1.52 8.88 -22.47
N SER A 508 0.85 7.93 -23.12
CA SER A 508 0.92 6.51 -22.77
C SER A 508 2.34 5.94 -22.96
N SER A 509 3.04 6.32 -24.04
CA SER A 509 4.39 5.86 -24.34
C SER A 509 5.42 6.28 -23.30
N VAL A 510 5.22 7.44 -22.67
CA VAL A 510 6.07 7.97 -21.60
C VAL A 510 5.57 7.63 -20.20
N GLY A 511 4.48 6.84 -20.09
CA GLY A 511 3.93 6.37 -18.82
C GLY A 511 3.21 7.44 -18.00
N VAL A 512 2.79 8.55 -18.62
CA VAL A 512 2.00 9.60 -17.97
C VAL A 512 0.52 9.31 -18.13
N ASN A 513 -0.13 9.03 -17.01
CA ASN A 513 -1.57 8.77 -16.94
C ASN A 513 -2.26 9.93 -16.18
N GLY A 514 -3.49 10.25 -16.57
CA GLY A 514 -4.28 11.30 -15.91
C GLY A 514 -4.38 12.60 -16.71
N ILE A 515 -3.79 12.66 -17.93
CA ILE A 515 -4.10 13.67 -18.95
C ILE A 515 -5.04 13.02 -19.96
N ALA A 516 -6.19 13.63 -20.18
CA ALA A 516 -7.21 13.20 -21.15
C ALA A 516 -7.39 14.27 -22.23
N PRO A 517 -6.74 14.11 -23.40
CA PRO A 517 -6.89 15.03 -24.51
C PRO A 517 -8.33 15.08 -25.03
N ASP A 518 -8.86 16.29 -25.24
CA ASP A 518 -10.18 16.48 -25.81
C ASP A 518 -10.08 16.59 -27.35
N PRO A 519 -10.81 15.75 -28.11
CA PRO A 519 -10.73 15.74 -29.56
C PRO A 519 -11.39 16.94 -30.22
N ASP A 520 -12.36 17.58 -29.55
CA ASP A 520 -13.15 18.67 -30.09
C ASP A 520 -12.57 20.05 -29.71
N GLY A 521 -11.69 20.09 -28.70
CA GLY A 521 -11.08 21.35 -28.27
C GLY A 521 -9.93 21.13 -27.29
N TRP A 522 -8.68 21.11 -27.76
CA TRP A 522 -7.50 20.83 -26.97
C TRP A 522 -7.45 21.59 -25.63
N GLY A 523 -7.97 22.82 -25.57
CA GLY A 523 -8.02 23.63 -24.34
C GLY A 523 -8.97 23.09 -23.27
N TYR A 524 -9.93 22.22 -23.62
CA TYR A 524 -10.82 21.54 -22.70
C TYR A 524 -10.31 20.13 -22.31
N SER A 525 -9.14 19.74 -22.81
CA SER A 525 -8.44 18.58 -22.27
C SER A 525 -8.38 18.67 -20.74
N THR A 526 -8.47 17.53 -20.06
CA THR A 526 -8.41 17.50 -18.60
C THR A 526 -7.14 16.82 -18.11
N THR A 527 -6.69 17.21 -16.94
CA THR A 527 -5.52 16.61 -16.29
C THR A 527 -5.69 16.51 -14.79
N THR A 528 -4.97 15.56 -14.18
CA THR A 528 -4.63 15.69 -12.76
C THR A 528 -3.35 16.53 -12.65
N PRO A 529 -3.19 17.41 -11.64
CA PRO A 529 -1.93 18.14 -11.42
C PRO A 529 -0.74 17.20 -11.23
N LEU A 530 -0.97 16.01 -10.67
CA LEU A 530 0.06 14.98 -10.56
C LEU A 530 0.58 14.55 -11.94
N ALA A 531 -0.30 14.33 -12.91
CA ALA A 531 0.10 13.93 -14.26
C ALA A 531 0.90 15.04 -14.97
N MET A 532 0.56 16.31 -14.76
CA MET A 532 1.36 17.44 -15.27
C MET A 532 2.75 17.48 -14.63
N VAL A 533 2.85 17.34 -13.30
CA VAL A 533 4.15 17.26 -12.61
C VAL A 533 4.98 16.06 -13.09
N GLN A 534 4.33 14.91 -13.35
CA GLN A 534 5.01 13.74 -13.91
C GLN A 534 5.55 14.02 -15.32
N LEU A 535 4.76 14.64 -16.19
CA LEU A 535 5.17 15.00 -17.55
C LEU A 535 6.38 15.96 -17.53
N LEU A 536 6.30 17.03 -16.72
CA LEU A 536 7.41 17.97 -16.54
C LEU A 536 8.63 17.30 -15.90
N THR A 537 8.45 16.33 -15.03
CA THR A 537 9.53 15.51 -14.45
C THR A 537 10.22 14.67 -15.53
N MET A 538 9.47 14.10 -16.47
CA MET A 538 10.05 13.35 -17.59
C MET A 538 10.85 14.25 -18.52
N LEU A 539 10.36 15.46 -18.80
CA LEU A 539 11.10 16.49 -19.54
C LEU A 539 12.37 16.88 -18.80
N HIS A 540 12.28 17.20 -17.50
CA HIS A 540 13.42 17.60 -16.68
C HIS A 540 14.51 16.50 -16.65
N LYS A 541 14.13 15.24 -16.48
CA LYS A 541 15.04 14.09 -16.43
C LYS A 541 15.55 13.61 -17.79
N GLY A 542 15.17 14.25 -18.90
CA GLY A 542 15.56 13.86 -20.25
C GLY A 542 15.05 12.47 -20.65
N LYS A 543 13.82 12.15 -20.26
CA LYS A 543 13.17 10.87 -20.59
C LYS A 543 12.18 10.95 -21.74
N VAL A 544 11.95 12.15 -22.26
CA VAL A 544 10.97 12.44 -23.31
C VAL A 544 11.64 12.80 -24.62
N LEU A 545 12.56 13.73 -24.64
CA LEU A 545 13.21 14.30 -25.82
C LEU A 545 14.73 14.05 -25.81
N ASN A 546 15.34 14.10 -26.98
CA ASN A 546 16.80 14.19 -27.09
C ASN A 546 17.32 15.50 -26.44
N ALA A 547 18.64 15.68 -26.33
CA ALA A 547 19.21 16.81 -25.64
C ALA A 547 18.92 18.16 -26.32
N GLN A 548 18.85 18.19 -27.66
CA GLN A 548 18.61 19.40 -28.45
C GLN A 548 17.17 19.86 -28.34
N ASP A 549 16.21 18.97 -28.60
CA ASP A 549 14.79 19.30 -28.52
C ASP A 549 14.31 19.56 -27.10
N ARG A 550 14.95 18.87 -26.13
CA ARG A 550 14.73 19.21 -24.71
C ARG A 550 15.21 20.63 -24.39
N ALA A 551 16.37 21.05 -24.89
CA ALA A 551 16.85 22.41 -24.69
C ALA A 551 15.93 23.43 -25.37
N LEU A 552 15.39 23.10 -26.56
CA LEU A 552 14.40 23.93 -27.24
C LEU A 552 13.12 24.05 -26.40
N ALA A 553 12.58 22.95 -25.90
CA ALA A 553 11.38 22.97 -25.06
C ALA A 553 11.58 23.84 -23.79
N PHE A 554 12.72 23.71 -23.13
CA PHE A 554 13.08 24.59 -22.00
C PHE A 554 13.17 26.04 -22.41
N ASN A 555 13.86 26.34 -23.51
CA ASN A 555 14.02 27.71 -23.99
C ASN A 555 12.67 28.38 -24.27
N LEU A 556 11.74 27.69 -24.93
CA LEU A 556 10.39 28.20 -25.19
C LEU A 556 9.62 28.45 -23.89
N MET A 557 9.69 27.54 -22.92
CA MET A 557 8.99 27.67 -21.65
C MET A 557 9.64 28.69 -20.69
N GLU A 558 10.90 29.06 -20.90
CA GLU A 558 11.64 30.09 -20.14
C GLU A 558 11.43 31.51 -20.69
N ASN A 559 10.98 31.62 -21.95
CA ASN A 559 10.77 32.91 -22.63
C ASN A 559 9.28 33.31 -22.78
N ILE A 560 8.44 32.80 -21.89
CA ILE A 560 7.02 33.16 -21.87
C ILE A 560 6.85 34.66 -21.63
N GLU A 561 5.96 35.28 -22.41
CA GLU A 561 5.64 36.71 -22.30
C GLU A 561 5.21 37.09 -20.87
N PRO A 562 5.56 38.30 -20.39
CA PRO A 562 5.33 38.70 -19.00
C PRO A 562 3.85 38.64 -18.57
N ASP A 563 2.90 38.86 -19.46
CA ASP A 563 1.47 38.77 -19.17
C ASP A 563 0.94 37.32 -19.12
N GLN A 564 1.79 36.34 -19.44
CA GLN A 564 1.55 34.91 -19.39
C GLN A 564 2.33 34.19 -18.26
N GLN A 565 2.83 34.91 -17.28
CA GLN A 565 3.68 34.35 -16.21
C GLN A 565 2.94 34.22 -14.87
N THR A 566 1.63 34.13 -14.87
CA THR A 566 0.84 34.03 -13.63
C THR A 566 1.19 32.76 -12.82
N GLY A 567 1.10 32.85 -11.52
CA GLY A 567 1.41 31.74 -10.63
C GLY A 567 2.91 31.50 -10.51
N VAL A 568 3.45 30.50 -11.21
CA VAL A 568 4.85 30.06 -11.05
C VAL A 568 5.84 31.16 -11.42
N GLY A 569 5.60 31.90 -12.50
CA GLY A 569 6.52 32.95 -12.98
C GLY A 569 6.50 34.20 -12.12
N ASP A 570 5.33 34.78 -11.89
CA ASP A 570 5.15 36.04 -11.16
C ASP A 570 5.61 35.95 -9.71
N THR A 571 5.55 34.76 -9.12
CA THR A 571 5.89 34.51 -7.71
C THR A 571 7.21 33.77 -7.52
N ALA A 572 7.97 33.58 -8.60
CA ALA A 572 9.23 32.87 -8.57
C ALA A 572 10.23 33.55 -7.61
N PRO A 573 11.04 32.76 -6.90
CA PRO A 573 12.12 33.31 -6.06
C PRO A 573 13.11 34.14 -6.88
N ASN A 574 13.70 35.18 -6.26
CA ASN A 574 14.68 36.01 -6.93
C ASN A 574 15.87 35.20 -7.47
N GLY A 575 16.18 35.40 -8.74
CA GLY A 575 17.26 34.68 -9.43
C GLY A 575 16.95 33.26 -9.86
N ALA A 576 15.68 32.87 -9.80
CA ALA A 576 15.23 31.57 -10.34
C ALA A 576 15.18 31.58 -11.87
N THR A 577 15.53 30.46 -12.47
CA THR A 577 15.15 30.08 -13.84
C THR A 577 13.83 29.35 -13.81
N VAL A 578 12.88 29.79 -14.62
CA VAL A 578 11.50 29.27 -14.61
C VAL A 578 11.10 28.83 -16.00
N ALA A 579 10.91 27.54 -16.21
CA ALA A 579 10.29 26.99 -17.41
C ALA A 579 8.85 26.63 -17.07
N MET A 580 7.87 27.36 -17.62
CA MET A 580 6.47 27.23 -17.20
C MET A 580 5.47 27.29 -18.34
N LYS A 581 4.24 26.99 -18.03
CA LYS A 581 3.04 27.36 -18.79
C LYS A 581 1.85 27.49 -17.86
N ASP A 582 1.10 28.57 -18.03
CA ASP A 582 -0.19 28.79 -17.40
C ASP A 582 -1.35 28.59 -18.39
N GLY A 583 -2.57 28.72 -17.89
CA GLY A 583 -3.75 28.68 -18.72
C GLY A 583 -5.02 29.01 -17.96
N TRP A 584 -5.96 29.65 -18.67
CA TRP A 584 -7.29 29.95 -18.16
C TRP A 584 -8.34 29.86 -19.26
N VAL A 585 -9.54 29.49 -18.87
CA VAL A 585 -10.70 29.40 -19.77
C VAL A 585 -12.00 29.40 -18.96
N PRO A 586 -13.11 29.98 -19.46
CA PRO A 586 -14.41 29.71 -18.88
C PRO A 586 -14.76 28.22 -19.06
N GLY A 587 -15.14 27.55 -17.99
CA GLY A 587 -15.66 26.18 -18.04
C GLY A 587 -17.05 26.08 -18.67
N PRO A 588 -17.56 24.87 -18.86
CA PRO A 588 -18.92 24.65 -19.39
C PRO A 588 -20.04 25.28 -18.54
N ASP A 589 -19.77 25.52 -17.28
CA ASP A 589 -20.66 26.18 -16.31
C ASP A 589 -20.56 27.71 -16.31
N ASN A 590 -19.74 28.29 -17.19
CA ASN A 590 -19.36 29.70 -17.26
C ASN A 590 -18.58 30.23 -16.05
N LEU A 591 -18.05 29.34 -15.20
CA LEU A 591 -17.11 29.67 -14.16
C LEU A 591 -15.68 29.49 -14.69
N TRP A 592 -14.71 30.13 -14.05
CA TRP A 592 -13.35 30.12 -14.56
C TRP A 592 -12.55 28.89 -14.08
N ALA A 593 -11.81 28.31 -15.01
CA ALA A 593 -10.70 27.40 -14.71
C ALA A 593 -9.39 28.16 -14.92
N MET A 594 -8.47 28.02 -13.96
CA MET A 594 -7.15 28.63 -13.99
C MET A 594 -6.09 27.63 -13.53
N ASN A 595 -4.91 27.69 -14.13
CA ASN A 595 -3.80 26.85 -13.72
C ASN A 595 -2.45 27.49 -14.01
N SER A 596 -1.42 27.04 -13.28
CA SER A 596 -0.04 27.35 -13.54
C SER A 596 0.82 26.16 -13.21
N SER A 597 1.76 25.80 -14.09
CA SER A 597 2.68 24.68 -13.88
C SER A 597 4.05 24.98 -14.46
N GLY A 598 5.11 24.48 -13.77
CA GLY A 598 6.47 24.76 -14.23
C GLY A 598 7.54 24.03 -13.44
N ILE A 599 8.76 24.19 -13.96
CA ILE A 599 10.02 23.74 -13.39
C ILE A 599 10.77 24.96 -12.93
N VAL A 600 11.10 25.05 -11.66
CA VAL A 600 11.80 26.20 -11.05
C VAL A 600 13.14 25.71 -10.53
N THR A 601 14.21 26.40 -10.94
CA THR A 601 15.57 26.17 -10.45
C THR A 601 16.15 27.46 -9.86
N VAL A 602 16.57 27.40 -8.61
CA VAL A 602 17.20 28.53 -7.91
C VAL A 602 18.42 28.04 -7.13
N GLY A 603 19.60 28.50 -7.51
CA GLY A 603 20.85 27.99 -6.95
C GLY A 603 21.01 26.48 -7.19
N SER A 604 21.08 25.71 -6.13
CA SER A 604 21.16 24.24 -6.19
C SER A 604 19.81 23.54 -6.01
N GLU A 605 18.74 24.29 -5.80
CA GLU A 605 17.41 23.76 -5.55
C GLU A 605 16.61 23.70 -6.85
N THR A 606 15.89 22.61 -7.05
CA THR A 606 14.96 22.45 -8.17
C THR A 606 13.67 21.83 -7.67
N TYR A 607 12.54 22.42 -8.05
CA TYR A 607 11.22 21.83 -7.82
C TYR A 607 10.32 21.98 -9.05
N ILE A 608 9.36 21.09 -9.17
CA ILE A 608 8.34 21.08 -10.22
C ILE A 608 6.99 21.21 -9.55
N ILE A 609 6.18 22.15 -10.03
CA ILE A 609 4.90 22.48 -9.41
C ILE A 609 3.79 22.54 -10.46
N ALA A 610 2.60 22.11 -10.07
CA ALA A 610 1.37 22.33 -10.81
C ALA A 610 0.23 22.67 -9.85
N VAL A 611 -0.42 23.80 -10.07
CA VAL A 611 -1.58 24.28 -9.32
C VAL A 611 -2.72 24.49 -10.30
N TYR A 612 -3.87 23.90 -10.00
CA TYR A 612 -5.07 23.97 -10.82
C TYR A 612 -6.25 24.36 -9.95
N THR A 613 -7.09 25.27 -10.46
CA THR A 613 -8.38 25.61 -9.86
C THR A 613 -9.45 25.69 -10.92
N GLN A 614 -10.70 25.49 -10.55
CA GLN A 614 -11.86 25.58 -11.44
C GLN A 614 -13.11 25.97 -10.65
N HIS A 615 -14.19 26.32 -11.37
CA HIS A 615 -15.43 26.81 -10.80
C HIS A 615 -15.27 28.13 -10.04
N GLU A 616 -14.30 28.96 -10.44
CA GLU A 616 -14.08 30.28 -9.86
C GLU A 616 -15.04 31.29 -10.47
N ASN A 617 -15.63 32.15 -9.65
CA ASN A 617 -16.58 33.18 -10.13
C ASN A 617 -15.90 34.22 -11.03
N GLU A 618 -14.71 34.62 -10.65
CA GLU A 618 -13.90 35.59 -11.38
C GLU A 618 -12.54 34.98 -11.73
N LEU A 619 -11.98 35.33 -12.88
CA LEU A 619 -10.62 34.89 -13.26
C LEU A 619 -9.57 35.31 -12.22
N GLN A 620 -9.77 36.48 -11.61
CA GLN A 620 -8.88 37.00 -10.57
C GLN A 620 -8.82 36.09 -9.33
N ASP A 621 -9.91 35.40 -9.00
CA ASP A 621 -9.92 34.44 -7.87
C ASP A 621 -8.94 33.29 -8.15
N GLY A 622 -8.96 32.74 -9.37
CA GLY A 622 -8.03 31.71 -9.81
C GLY A 622 -6.57 32.18 -9.81
N TRP A 623 -6.31 33.41 -10.25
CA TRP A 623 -4.95 33.99 -10.18
C TRP A 623 -4.49 34.14 -8.74
N ASN A 624 -5.32 34.66 -7.85
CA ASN A 624 -4.98 34.83 -6.44
C ASN A 624 -4.60 33.49 -5.78
N ILE A 625 -5.32 32.41 -6.13
CA ILE A 625 -5.06 31.05 -5.62
C ILE A 625 -3.72 30.55 -6.15
N THR A 626 -3.49 30.61 -7.46
CA THR A 626 -2.25 30.11 -8.07
C THR A 626 -1.03 30.88 -7.60
N ASP A 627 -1.11 32.22 -7.51
CA ASP A 627 -0.05 33.07 -7.00
C ASP A 627 0.27 32.79 -5.54
N HIS A 628 -0.77 32.65 -4.70
CA HIS A 628 -0.59 32.35 -3.28
C HIS A 628 0.14 31.02 -3.07
N VAL A 629 -0.32 29.97 -3.75
CA VAL A 629 0.24 28.61 -3.59
C VAL A 629 1.66 28.55 -4.16
N CYS A 630 1.88 29.06 -5.38
CA CYS A 630 3.19 29.03 -6.02
C CYS A 630 4.22 29.86 -5.24
N GLY A 631 3.82 31.06 -4.79
CA GLY A 631 4.69 31.94 -4.01
C GLY A 631 5.08 31.35 -2.65
N ALA A 632 4.11 30.76 -1.93
CA ALA A 632 4.39 30.10 -0.67
C ALA A 632 5.33 28.88 -0.85
N VAL A 633 5.12 28.06 -1.88
CA VAL A 633 6.01 26.93 -2.22
C VAL A 633 7.40 27.43 -2.59
N GLY A 634 7.51 28.48 -3.40
CA GLY A 634 8.78 29.08 -3.77
C GLY A 634 9.59 29.56 -2.56
N GLN A 635 8.94 30.23 -1.60
CA GLN A 635 9.61 30.65 -0.35
C GLN A 635 10.10 29.48 0.51
N LEU A 636 9.40 28.34 0.46
CA LEU A 636 9.77 27.16 1.25
C LEU A 636 10.88 26.33 0.62
N LEU A 637 10.93 26.25 -0.72
CA LEU A 637 11.82 25.32 -1.43
C LEU A 637 13.06 26.00 -2.09
N ALA A 638 13.09 27.32 -2.15
CA ALA A 638 14.23 28.09 -2.67
C ALA A 638 15.46 28.15 -1.73
#